data_314c83857d3af0cba1d2a49811167cf5
#
_entry.id   314c83857d3af0cba1d2a49811167cf5
#
_cell.length_a   1.000
_cell.length_b   1.000
_cell.length_c   1.000
_cell.angle_alpha   90.00
_cell.angle_beta   90.00
_cell.angle_gamma   90.00
#
_symmetry.space_group_name_H-M   'P 1'
#
loop_
_entity.id
_entity.type
_entity.pdbx_description
1 polymer ?
#
loop_
_entity_poly.entity_id
_entity_poly.type
_entity_poly.pdbx_seq_one_letter_code
_entity_poly.pdbx_strand_id
1 'polypeptide(L)'
;MKKLCIAAAAVLLCLGACAFTACAGEEEDRTAYDIDAVFDAETMTVTADMSVHYVNEGEGELNDLYFRLYPSAYREGAKYAPVSELFTAAAYYQGASYGGIEVTGVTGAQGFRVAGEDANILEVTLTEPLYPGEQVTLGMQFCVTLAQVNHRLGVGENAVTLTGFYPVLCSCGGTQEHVYADLGDPFVSECADYEVTLTLPESYTLAYTGEGERTVSDGKATYHVRAENVRDVAMVCSEKFKTVETQADGVPVTYYYLDDSSPERTLAVAAESLSYYSESFTD
;
A
#
# COMPACT_ATOMS: atom_id res chain seq x y z
N MET A 1 -31.41 43.81 69.90
CA MET A 1 -32.11 43.38 68.71
C MET A 1 -31.30 43.88 67.52
N LYS A 2 -30.40 43.09 66.98
CA LYS A 2 -29.56 43.44 65.81
C LYS A 2 -29.90 42.52 64.68
N LYS A 3 -30.42 43.07 63.64
CA LYS A 3 -30.69 42.33 62.38
C LYS A 3 -29.41 42.27 61.54
N LEU A 4 -28.99 41.07 61.27
CA LEU A 4 -27.83 40.74 60.49
C LEU A 4 -28.29 40.74 58.98
N CYS A 5 -27.74 41.64 58.19
CA CYS A 5 -27.91 41.61 56.74
C CYS A 5 -26.83 40.72 56.14
N ILE A 6 -27.23 39.64 55.51
CA ILE A 6 -26.35 38.80 54.72
C ILE A 6 -26.37 39.33 53.27
N ALA A 7 -25.25 39.88 52.82
CA ALA A 7 -25.04 40.22 51.43
C ALA A 7 -24.57 38.99 50.68
N ALA A 8 -25.38 38.50 49.74
CA ALA A 8 -25.00 37.47 48.80
C ALA A 8 -24.16 38.08 47.69
N ALA A 9 -22.88 37.73 47.64
CA ALA A 9 -22.01 38.05 46.51
C ALA A 9 -22.22 36.98 45.39
N ALA A 10 -22.87 37.39 44.32
CA ALA A 10 -22.95 36.61 43.12
C ALA A 10 -21.61 36.66 42.37
N VAL A 11 -20.86 35.57 42.39
CA VAL A 11 -19.68 35.41 41.54
C VAL A 11 -20.16 34.96 40.18
N LEU A 12 -20.11 35.88 39.20
CA LEU A 12 -20.29 35.56 37.77
C LEU A 12 -19.03 34.82 37.30
N LEU A 13 -19.12 33.51 37.20
CA LEU A 13 -18.14 32.71 36.42
C LEU A 13 -18.41 32.93 34.92
N CYS A 14 -17.65 33.79 34.28
CA CYS A 14 -17.54 33.83 32.84
C CYS A 14 -16.74 32.59 32.40
N LEU A 15 -17.42 31.50 32.09
CA LEU A 15 -16.85 30.39 31.27
C LEU A 15 -16.64 30.93 29.86
N GLY A 16 -15.42 31.40 29.60
CA GLY A 16 -14.93 31.60 28.25
C GLY A 16 -14.83 30.23 27.58
N ALA A 17 -15.87 29.88 26.82
CA ALA A 17 -15.74 28.80 25.83
C ALA A 17 -14.76 29.30 24.77
N CYS A 18 -13.48 28.98 24.93
CA CYS A 18 -12.56 28.92 23.80
C CYS A 18 -13.09 27.85 22.89
N ALA A 19 -13.85 28.25 21.88
CA ALA A 19 -14.04 27.40 20.72
C ALA A 19 -12.64 27.24 20.10
N PHE A 20 -11.99 26.12 20.41
CA PHE A 20 -10.97 25.60 19.52
C PHE A 20 -11.71 25.26 18.24
N THR A 21 -11.70 26.19 17.28
CA THR A 21 -11.86 25.85 15.90
C THR A 21 -10.59 25.07 15.59
N ALA A 22 -10.62 23.75 15.71
CA ALA A 22 -9.75 22.91 14.96
C ALA A 22 -9.99 23.36 13.50
N CYS A 23 -9.02 23.98 12.89
CA CYS A 23 -8.88 23.92 11.45
C CYS A 23 -8.71 22.42 11.18
N ALA A 24 -9.81 21.71 10.94
CA ALA A 24 -9.78 20.56 10.08
C ALA A 24 -9.24 21.13 8.77
N GLY A 25 -7.97 20.88 8.45
CA GLY A 25 -7.53 20.97 7.06
C GLY A 25 -8.58 20.16 6.31
N GLU A 26 -9.09 20.71 5.23
CA GLU A 26 -9.86 19.91 4.28
C GLU A 26 -8.95 18.70 4.00
N GLU A 27 -9.33 17.52 4.49
CA GLU A 27 -8.75 16.28 4.00
C GLU A 27 -8.99 16.36 2.49
N GLU A 28 -7.93 16.52 1.73
CA GLU A 28 -8.04 16.44 0.28
C GLU A 28 -8.68 15.08 0.01
N ASP A 29 -9.82 15.10 -0.68
CA ASP A 29 -10.62 13.94 -1.04
C ASP A 29 -9.80 13.13 -2.07
N ARG A 30 -8.87 12.32 -1.58
CA ARG A 30 -7.85 11.61 -2.38
C ARG A 30 -8.25 10.14 -2.51
N THR A 31 -7.82 9.50 -3.59
CA THR A 31 -7.94 8.04 -3.74
C THR A 31 -7.35 7.35 -2.51
N ALA A 32 -8.12 6.43 -1.93
CA ALA A 32 -7.71 5.68 -0.75
C ALA A 32 -7.95 4.17 -0.93
N TYR A 33 -7.05 3.37 -0.39
CA TYR A 33 -7.11 1.92 -0.37
C TYR A 33 -7.15 1.41 1.07
N ASP A 34 -8.08 0.52 1.35
CA ASP A 34 -8.13 -0.27 2.58
C ASP A 34 -7.98 -1.74 2.16
N ILE A 35 -6.92 -2.41 2.62
CA ILE A 35 -6.56 -3.76 2.18
C ILE A 35 -6.39 -4.66 3.41
N ASP A 36 -7.25 -5.67 3.53
CA ASP A 36 -7.08 -6.74 4.52
C ASP A 36 -6.57 -8.00 3.82
N ALA A 37 -5.32 -8.38 4.12
CA ALA A 37 -4.60 -9.42 3.42
C ALA A 37 -4.02 -10.47 4.37
N VAL A 38 -4.00 -11.72 3.89
CA VAL A 38 -3.39 -12.85 4.59
C VAL A 38 -2.36 -13.51 3.67
N PHE A 39 -1.11 -13.55 4.12
CA PHE A 39 -0.06 -14.32 3.47
C PHE A 39 0.01 -15.72 4.06
N ASP A 40 -0.16 -16.72 3.22
CA ASP A 40 0.03 -18.13 3.54
C ASP A 40 1.38 -18.60 2.95
N ALA A 41 2.32 -18.90 3.84
CA ALA A 41 3.67 -19.33 3.47
C ALA A 41 3.72 -20.80 2.97
N GLU A 42 2.72 -21.62 3.29
CA GLU A 42 2.68 -23.02 2.84
C GLU A 42 2.22 -23.11 1.37
N THR A 43 1.23 -22.31 1.02
CA THR A 43 0.68 -22.26 -0.35
C THR A 43 1.33 -21.18 -1.21
N MET A 44 2.13 -20.31 -0.62
CA MET A 44 2.72 -19.13 -1.28
C MET A 44 1.66 -18.24 -1.92
N THR A 45 0.59 -17.97 -1.18
CA THR A 45 -0.52 -17.14 -1.66
C THR A 45 -0.77 -15.95 -0.74
N VAL A 46 -1.32 -14.89 -1.33
CA VAL A 46 -1.89 -13.76 -0.60
C VAL A 46 -3.36 -13.67 -0.99
N THR A 47 -4.25 -13.87 -0.02
CA THR A 47 -5.68 -13.61 -0.19
C THR A 47 -6.02 -12.28 0.42
N ALA A 48 -6.86 -11.49 -0.25
CA ALA A 48 -7.21 -10.16 0.24
C ALA A 48 -8.64 -9.77 -0.10
N ASP A 49 -9.21 -9.01 0.82
CA ASP A 49 -10.35 -8.13 0.63
C ASP A 49 -9.82 -6.70 0.56
N MET A 50 -10.22 -5.94 -0.46
CA MET A 50 -9.79 -4.57 -0.67
C MET A 50 -10.98 -3.67 -0.89
N SER A 51 -10.98 -2.50 -0.30
CA SER A 51 -11.85 -1.39 -0.65
C SER A 51 -11.01 -0.28 -1.28
N VAL A 52 -11.47 0.27 -2.40
CA VAL A 52 -10.87 1.44 -3.02
C VAL A 52 -11.91 2.55 -3.11
N HIS A 53 -11.59 3.68 -2.51
CA HIS A 53 -12.33 4.93 -2.65
C HIS A 53 -11.66 5.77 -3.74
N TYR A 54 -12.42 6.15 -4.76
CA TYR A 54 -11.92 6.93 -5.89
C TYR A 54 -12.75 8.19 -6.10
N VAL A 55 -12.08 9.29 -6.34
CA VAL A 55 -12.68 10.57 -6.72
C VAL A 55 -12.35 10.85 -8.19
N ASN A 56 -13.34 11.20 -9.00
CA ASN A 56 -13.10 11.58 -10.39
C ASN A 56 -12.55 13.01 -10.47
N GLU A 57 -11.24 13.14 -10.47
CA GLU A 57 -10.56 14.42 -10.65
C GLU A 57 -10.43 14.85 -12.14
N GLY A 58 -10.89 14.01 -13.06
CA GLY A 58 -10.88 14.26 -14.50
C GLY A 58 -11.93 15.28 -14.96
N GLU A 59 -11.87 15.66 -16.24
CA GLU A 59 -12.82 16.60 -16.85
C GLU A 59 -14.08 15.93 -17.44
N GLY A 60 -14.10 14.59 -17.53
CA GLY A 60 -15.14 13.81 -18.19
C GLY A 60 -15.86 12.84 -17.27
N GLU A 61 -17.03 12.37 -17.70
CA GLU A 61 -17.73 11.27 -17.05
C GLU A 61 -16.99 9.94 -17.28
N LEU A 62 -17.00 9.07 -16.27
CA LEU A 62 -16.44 7.73 -16.32
C LEU A 62 -17.54 6.70 -16.18
N ASN A 63 -17.61 5.76 -17.12
CA ASN A 63 -18.53 4.63 -17.08
C ASN A 63 -17.81 3.35 -16.60
N ASP A 64 -16.51 3.31 -16.75
CA ASP A 64 -15.63 2.21 -16.36
C ASP A 64 -14.42 2.73 -15.62
N LEU A 65 -13.93 1.96 -14.65
CA LEU A 65 -12.64 2.14 -14.01
C LEU A 65 -11.73 0.98 -14.39
N TYR A 66 -10.44 1.28 -14.51
CA TYR A 66 -9.43 0.31 -14.94
C TYR A 66 -8.37 0.16 -13.86
N PHE A 67 -7.99 -1.09 -13.56
CA PHE A 67 -6.96 -1.40 -12.58
C PHE A 67 -5.88 -2.27 -13.23
N ARG A 68 -4.63 -1.96 -12.96
CA ARG A 68 -3.49 -2.79 -13.36
C ARG A 68 -3.38 -4.01 -12.45
N LEU A 69 -3.19 -5.15 -13.08
CA LEU A 69 -2.97 -6.43 -12.41
C LEU A 69 -1.50 -6.83 -12.59
N TYR A 70 -0.59 -6.14 -11.90
CA TYR A 70 0.86 -6.39 -12.01
C TYR A 70 1.27 -7.85 -11.77
N PRO A 71 0.63 -8.61 -10.83
CA PRO A 71 0.95 -10.01 -10.65
C PRO A 71 0.70 -10.89 -11.89
N SER A 72 -0.13 -10.46 -12.83
CA SER A 72 -0.39 -11.19 -14.08
C SER A 72 0.86 -11.41 -14.94
N ALA A 73 1.89 -10.55 -14.80
CA ALA A 73 3.15 -10.70 -15.52
C ALA A 73 3.93 -11.96 -15.10
N TYR A 74 3.63 -12.52 -13.92
CA TYR A 74 4.30 -13.74 -13.39
C TYR A 74 3.60 -15.05 -13.79
N ARG A 75 2.50 -14.99 -14.55
CA ARG A 75 1.78 -16.21 -14.98
C ARG A 75 2.54 -16.97 -16.05
N GLU A 76 2.28 -18.26 -16.16
CA GLU A 76 2.80 -19.04 -17.27
C GLU A 76 2.27 -18.50 -18.62
N GLY A 77 3.18 -18.29 -19.55
CA GLY A 77 2.84 -17.78 -20.88
C GLY A 77 2.52 -16.28 -20.92
N ALA A 78 2.87 -15.50 -19.90
CA ALA A 78 2.80 -14.04 -19.96
C ALA A 78 3.62 -13.53 -21.15
N LYS A 79 3.05 -12.61 -21.93
CA LYS A 79 3.70 -12.01 -23.09
C LYS A 79 4.85 -11.09 -22.68
N TYR A 80 4.65 -10.40 -21.57
CA TYR A 80 5.59 -9.45 -20.99
C TYR A 80 6.02 -9.96 -19.62
N ALA A 81 7.00 -10.88 -19.64
CA ALA A 81 7.55 -11.47 -18.41
C ALA A 81 8.25 -10.39 -17.56
N PRO A 82 8.14 -10.47 -16.21
CA PRO A 82 8.62 -9.40 -15.32
C PRO A 82 10.15 -9.34 -15.22
N VAL A 83 10.84 -10.43 -15.58
CA VAL A 83 12.30 -10.57 -15.47
C VAL A 83 12.89 -10.66 -16.87
N SER A 84 13.83 -9.76 -17.16
CA SER A 84 14.60 -9.80 -18.39
C SER A 84 15.33 -11.13 -18.58
N GLU A 85 15.43 -11.60 -19.84
CA GLU A 85 16.13 -12.84 -20.19
C GLU A 85 17.54 -12.92 -19.62
N LEU A 86 18.23 -11.77 -19.49
CA LEU A 86 19.58 -11.68 -18.95
C LEU A 86 19.67 -12.05 -17.47
N PHE A 87 18.60 -11.84 -16.71
CA PHE A 87 18.56 -12.05 -15.27
C PHE A 87 17.71 -13.26 -14.84
N THR A 88 17.06 -13.94 -15.78
CA THR A 88 16.14 -15.05 -15.48
C THR A 88 16.78 -16.12 -14.62
N ALA A 89 18.00 -16.57 -14.95
CA ALA A 89 18.68 -17.62 -14.19
C ALA A 89 19.06 -17.21 -12.77
N ALA A 90 19.31 -15.93 -12.52
CA ALA A 90 19.62 -15.41 -11.19
C ALA A 90 18.35 -15.14 -10.37
N ALA A 91 17.29 -14.68 -11.02
CA ALA A 91 16.04 -14.37 -10.36
C ALA A 91 15.26 -15.65 -9.98
N TYR A 92 15.12 -16.59 -10.91
CA TYR A 92 14.43 -17.87 -10.68
C TYR A 92 15.40 -18.93 -10.16
N TYR A 93 15.86 -18.76 -8.94
CA TYR A 93 16.92 -19.51 -8.27
C TYR A 93 16.64 -21.03 -8.10
N GLN A 94 15.38 -21.46 -8.22
CA GLN A 94 14.98 -22.87 -8.19
C GLN A 94 14.42 -23.37 -9.55
N GLY A 95 14.63 -22.60 -10.62
CA GLY A 95 14.06 -22.89 -11.94
C GLY A 95 12.74 -22.20 -12.18
N ALA A 96 12.09 -22.54 -13.31
CA ALA A 96 10.85 -21.89 -13.72
C ALA A 96 9.77 -22.01 -12.64
N SER A 97 9.19 -20.89 -12.26
CA SER A 97 8.09 -20.77 -11.31
C SER A 97 7.13 -19.69 -11.78
N TYR A 98 5.86 -19.89 -11.52
CA TYR A 98 4.79 -19.02 -12.02
C TYR A 98 3.88 -18.59 -10.87
N GLY A 99 3.26 -17.43 -11.05
CA GLY A 99 2.30 -16.87 -10.13
C GLY A 99 1.19 -16.14 -10.89
N GLY A 100 0.53 -15.21 -10.27
CA GLY A 100 -0.52 -14.41 -10.90
C GLY A 100 -1.53 -13.90 -9.91
N ILE A 101 -2.58 -13.27 -10.41
CA ILE A 101 -3.71 -12.78 -9.62
C ILE A 101 -5.01 -13.28 -10.20
N GLU A 102 -5.93 -13.67 -9.33
CA GLU A 102 -7.32 -13.97 -9.66
C GLU A 102 -8.22 -13.04 -8.85
N VAL A 103 -8.98 -12.19 -9.56
CA VAL A 103 -10.02 -11.37 -8.93
C VAL A 103 -11.31 -12.18 -8.93
N THR A 104 -11.78 -12.53 -7.75
CA THR A 104 -12.94 -13.43 -7.55
C THR A 104 -14.25 -12.70 -7.36
N GLY A 105 -14.22 -11.41 -7.01
CA GLY A 105 -15.40 -10.59 -6.81
C GLY A 105 -15.12 -9.10 -6.87
N VAL A 106 -16.10 -8.35 -7.36
CA VAL A 106 -16.14 -6.89 -7.27
C VAL A 106 -17.54 -6.46 -6.81
N THR A 107 -17.62 -5.58 -5.84
CA THR A 107 -18.87 -5.00 -5.31
C THR A 107 -18.86 -3.50 -5.53
N GLY A 108 -20.05 -2.87 -5.55
CA GLY A 108 -20.20 -1.45 -5.86
C GLY A 108 -20.19 -1.14 -7.37
N ALA A 109 -20.13 -2.17 -8.22
CA ALA A 109 -20.09 -2.07 -9.66
C ALA A 109 -21.19 -2.90 -10.33
N GLN A 110 -21.48 -2.63 -11.60
CA GLN A 110 -22.39 -3.43 -12.42
C GLN A 110 -21.75 -4.78 -12.81
N GLY A 111 -20.44 -4.79 -13.06
CA GLY A 111 -19.68 -5.98 -13.43
C GLY A 111 -18.20 -5.70 -13.62
N PHE A 112 -17.44 -6.77 -13.85
CA PHE A 112 -16.02 -6.66 -14.11
C PHE A 112 -15.54 -7.75 -15.08
N ARG A 113 -14.43 -7.51 -15.73
CA ARG A 113 -13.73 -8.50 -16.55
C ARG A 113 -12.23 -8.26 -16.58
N VAL A 114 -11.46 -9.31 -16.72
CA VAL A 114 -10.03 -9.20 -17.02
C VAL A 114 -9.88 -8.90 -18.51
N ALA A 115 -9.10 -7.89 -18.81
CA ALA A 115 -8.86 -7.33 -20.14
C ALA A 115 -7.35 -7.08 -20.35
N GLY A 116 -7.03 -6.35 -21.42
CA GLY A 116 -5.66 -6.07 -21.83
C GLY A 116 -5.06 -7.18 -22.65
N GLU A 117 -4.02 -6.83 -23.43
CA GLU A 117 -3.33 -7.75 -24.36
C GLU A 117 -2.67 -8.92 -23.61
N ASP A 118 -2.33 -8.71 -22.34
CA ASP A 118 -1.65 -9.68 -21.49
C ASP A 118 -2.46 -10.05 -20.23
N ALA A 119 -3.80 -9.95 -20.28
CA ALA A 119 -4.68 -10.18 -19.13
C ALA A 119 -4.22 -9.41 -17.88
N ASN A 120 -3.76 -8.21 -18.06
CA ASN A 120 -3.09 -7.37 -17.07
C ASN A 120 -3.91 -6.16 -16.62
N ILE A 121 -5.15 -6.05 -17.10
CA ILE A 121 -6.09 -5.00 -16.75
C ILE A 121 -7.37 -5.61 -16.20
N LEU A 122 -7.85 -5.11 -15.08
CA LEU A 122 -9.20 -5.32 -14.60
C LEU A 122 -10.05 -4.12 -15.04
N GLU A 123 -11.05 -4.37 -15.86
CA GLU A 123 -12.07 -3.40 -16.24
C GLU A 123 -13.29 -3.59 -15.36
N VAL A 124 -13.72 -2.52 -14.70
CA VAL A 124 -14.84 -2.49 -13.78
C VAL A 124 -15.87 -1.51 -14.32
N THR A 125 -17.03 -2.02 -14.74
CA THR A 125 -18.15 -1.19 -15.22
C THR A 125 -18.94 -0.66 -14.03
N LEU A 126 -19.06 0.66 -13.93
CA LEU A 126 -19.78 1.34 -12.86
C LEU A 126 -21.30 1.14 -12.99
N THR A 127 -22.02 1.17 -11.88
CA THR A 127 -23.48 1.08 -11.86
C THR A 127 -24.13 2.33 -12.47
N GLU A 128 -23.56 3.48 -12.21
CA GLU A 128 -23.95 4.79 -12.74
C GLU A 128 -22.69 5.52 -13.24
N PRO A 129 -22.80 6.41 -14.23
CA PRO A 129 -21.68 7.26 -14.64
C PRO A 129 -21.16 8.10 -13.49
N LEU A 130 -19.85 8.20 -13.34
CA LEU A 130 -19.18 9.00 -12.33
C LEU A 130 -18.75 10.34 -12.95
N TYR A 131 -19.40 11.44 -12.58
CA TYR A 131 -19.11 12.76 -13.09
C TYR A 131 -17.89 13.40 -12.37
N PRO A 132 -17.27 14.45 -12.98
CA PRO A 132 -16.19 15.19 -12.34
C PRO A 132 -16.54 15.65 -10.91
N GLY A 133 -15.67 15.39 -9.96
CA GLY A 133 -15.85 15.68 -8.54
C GLY A 133 -16.73 14.68 -7.77
N GLU A 134 -17.32 13.70 -8.43
CA GLU A 134 -18.05 12.62 -7.75
C GLU A 134 -17.09 11.50 -7.33
N GLN A 135 -17.54 10.69 -6.38
CA GLN A 135 -16.76 9.63 -5.77
C GLN A 135 -17.49 8.29 -5.81
N VAL A 136 -16.73 7.22 -5.85
CA VAL A 136 -17.21 5.85 -5.80
C VAL A 136 -16.34 5.00 -4.89
N THR A 137 -16.96 4.05 -4.18
CA THR A 137 -16.23 3.03 -3.43
C THR A 137 -16.52 1.67 -4.04
N LEU A 138 -15.45 0.95 -4.40
CA LEU A 138 -15.50 -0.40 -4.93
C LEU A 138 -14.85 -1.36 -3.94
N GLY A 139 -15.51 -2.49 -3.66
CA GLY A 139 -14.89 -3.61 -2.93
C GLY A 139 -14.39 -4.66 -3.91
N MET A 140 -13.23 -5.26 -3.64
CA MET A 140 -12.62 -6.31 -4.46
C MET A 140 -12.14 -7.47 -3.60
N GLN A 141 -12.34 -8.68 -4.09
CA GLN A 141 -11.77 -9.89 -3.50
C GLN A 141 -10.82 -10.52 -4.50
N PHE A 142 -9.62 -10.86 -4.06
CA PHE A 142 -8.63 -11.46 -4.94
C PHE A 142 -7.67 -12.39 -4.22
N CYS A 143 -7.03 -13.25 -5.01
CA CYS A 143 -5.96 -14.14 -4.57
C CYS A 143 -4.74 -13.97 -5.48
N VAL A 144 -3.58 -13.77 -4.88
CA VAL A 144 -2.29 -13.73 -5.59
C VAL A 144 -1.53 -15.00 -5.29
N THR A 145 -1.14 -15.73 -6.32
CA THR A 145 -0.17 -16.81 -6.21
C THR A 145 1.22 -16.23 -6.47
N LEU A 146 2.14 -16.43 -5.55
CA LEU A 146 3.50 -15.90 -5.65
C LEU A 146 4.42 -16.89 -6.35
N ALA A 147 5.11 -16.44 -7.40
CA ALA A 147 6.18 -17.24 -8.00
C ALA A 147 7.40 -17.32 -7.05
N GLN A 148 8.17 -18.40 -7.16
CA GLN A 148 9.47 -18.52 -6.50
C GLN A 148 10.53 -17.75 -7.30
N VAL A 149 10.68 -16.48 -6.98
CA VAL A 149 11.55 -15.56 -7.73
C VAL A 149 12.10 -14.46 -6.82
N ASN A 150 13.38 -14.15 -6.97
CA ASN A 150 14.01 -12.98 -6.35
C ASN A 150 13.67 -11.75 -7.19
N HIS A 151 12.51 -11.15 -6.98
CA HIS A 151 12.04 -10.00 -7.74
C HIS A 151 11.12 -9.11 -6.89
N ARG A 152 10.48 -8.10 -7.53
CA ARG A 152 9.57 -7.14 -6.87
C ARG A 152 8.33 -7.78 -6.25
N LEU A 153 7.87 -8.89 -6.81
CA LEU A 153 6.79 -9.70 -6.28
C LEU A 153 7.17 -11.17 -6.38
N GLY A 154 7.14 -11.87 -5.26
CA GLY A 154 7.45 -13.31 -5.23
C GLY A 154 8.11 -13.78 -3.95
N VAL A 155 8.26 -15.09 -3.85
CA VAL A 155 8.99 -15.76 -2.76
C VAL A 155 10.43 -15.92 -3.20
N GLY A 156 11.30 -15.06 -2.67
CA GLY A 156 12.73 -15.11 -2.89
C GLY A 156 13.44 -16.13 -1.98
N GLU A 157 14.73 -16.34 -2.21
CA GLU A 157 15.57 -17.24 -1.44
C GLU A 157 15.62 -16.89 0.06
N ASN A 158 15.52 -15.61 0.39
CA ASN A 158 15.68 -15.12 1.75
C ASN A 158 14.55 -14.21 2.24
N ALA A 159 13.68 -13.75 1.36
CA ALA A 159 12.59 -12.86 1.69
C ALA A 159 11.43 -13.02 0.71
N VAL A 160 10.24 -12.68 1.16
CA VAL A 160 9.04 -12.55 0.33
C VAL A 160 8.82 -11.08 0.05
N THR A 161 8.71 -10.72 -1.21
CA THR A 161 8.45 -9.35 -1.64
C THR A 161 7.02 -9.21 -2.15
N LEU A 162 6.30 -8.22 -1.65
CA LEU A 162 4.91 -7.92 -1.98
C LEU A 162 4.81 -6.46 -2.44
N THR A 163 5.19 -6.20 -3.69
CA THR A 163 5.05 -4.88 -4.31
C THR A 163 4.04 -4.98 -5.45
N GLY A 164 3.03 -4.09 -5.47
CA GLY A 164 1.99 -4.13 -6.48
C GLY A 164 1.19 -5.44 -6.50
N PHE A 165 1.00 -6.08 -5.34
CA PHE A 165 0.30 -7.36 -5.22
C PHE A 165 -1.23 -7.24 -5.34
N TYR A 166 -1.76 -6.04 -5.35
CA TYR A 166 -3.19 -5.71 -5.41
C TYR A 166 -3.55 -5.03 -6.75
N PRO A 167 -4.84 -4.98 -7.14
CA PRO A 167 -5.29 -4.18 -8.28
C PRO A 167 -5.01 -2.69 -8.07
N VAL A 168 -4.20 -2.08 -8.93
CA VAL A 168 -3.78 -0.68 -8.84
C VAL A 168 -4.55 0.15 -9.86
N LEU A 169 -5.26 1.19 -9.41
CA LEU A 169 -6.05 2.07 -10.27
C LEU A 169 -5.17 2.72 -11.35
N CYS A 170 -5.65 2.71 -12.59
CA CYS A 170 -5.02 3.44 -13.68
C CYS A 170 -5.29 4.94 -13.54
N SER A 171 -4.27 5.76 -13.79
CA SER A 171 -4.37 7.22 -13.72
C SER A 171 -5.57 7.78 -14.48
N CYS A 172 -6.30 8.69 -13.86
CA CYS A 172 -7.49 9.35 -14.42
C CYS A 172 -8.57 8.39 -14.95
N GLY A 173 -8.67 7.19 -14.37
CA GLY A 173 -9.64 6.17 -14.82
C GLY A 173 -9.36 5.62 -16.24
N GLY A 174 -8.28 6.05 -16.88
CA GLY A 174 -8.01 5.81 -18.28
C GLY A 174 -7.61 4.37 -18.63
N THR A 175 -7.88 4.00 -19.90
CA THR A 175 -7.60 2.69 -20.50
C THR A 175 -6.14 2.49 -20.88
N GLN A 176 -5.20 3.12 -20.21
CA GLN A 176 -3.79 2.97 -20.59
C GLN A 176 -3.34 1.53 -20.33
N GLU A 177 -3.34 0.73 -21.40
CA GLU A 177 -2.61 -0.53 -21.42
C GLU A 177 -1.16 -0.22 -21.08
N HIS A 178 -0.75 -0.68 -19.91
CA HIS A 178 0.64 -0.58 -19.50
C HIS A 178 1.25 -1.96 -19.57
N VAL A 179 2.24 -2.10 -20.42
CA VAL A 179 3.05 -3.30 -20.51
C VAL A 179 3.98 -3.35 -19.32
N TYR A 180 4.09 -4.50 -18.66
CA TYR A 180 5.08 -4.68 -17.61
C TYR A 180 6.49 -4.54 -18.22
N ALA A 181 7.23 -3.51 -17.81
CA ALA A 181 8.61 -3.32 -18.24
C ALA A 181 9.54 -4.25 -17.46
N ASP A 182 10.32 -5.05 -18.15
CA ASP A 182 11.30 -5.96 -17.57
C ASP A 182 12.62 -5.26 -17.18
N LEU A 183 12.77 -4.00 -17.57
CA LEU A 183 13.87 -3.10 -17.22
C LEU A 183 13.31 -1.76 -16.70
N GLY A 184 13.87 -1.29 -15.61
CA GLY A 184 13.41 -0.08 -14.93
C GLY A 184 12.27 -0.35 -13.94
N ASP A 185 11.44 0.67 -13.67
CA ASP A 185 10.28 0.56 -12.80
C ASP A 185 9.01 0.34 -13.62
N PRO A 186 8.32 -0.80 -13.45
CA PRO A 186 7.08 -1.08 -14.16
C PRO A 186 5.86 -0.38 -13.56
N PHE A 187 5.97 0.12 -12.31
CA PHE A 187 4.81 0.64 -11.59
C PHE A 187 4.52 2.09 -11.98
N VAL A 188 3.26 2.34 -12.31
CA VAL A 188 2.73 3.67 -12.61
C VAL A 188 1.43 3.82 -11.85
N SER A 189 1.41 4.78 -10.92
CA SER A 189 0.25 5.09 -10.07
C SER A 189 0.25 6.57 -9.73
N GLU A 190 -0.90 7.10 -9.41
CA GLU A 190 -1.04 8.37 -8.72
C GLU A 190 -0.77 8.17 -7.22
N CYS A 191 -0.54 9.25 -6.49
CA CYS A 191 -0.44 9.18 -5.04
C CYS A 191 -1.82 8.91 -4.46
N ALA A 192 -1.86 8.06 -3.44
CA ALA A 192 -3.06 7.67 -2.72
C ALA A 192 -2.76 7.46 -1.24
N ASP A 193 -3.80 7.32 -0.45
CA ASP A 193 -3.71 6.94 0.95
C ASP A 193 -3.96 5.44 1.10
N TYR A 194 -3.24 4.79 1.99
CA TYR A 194 -3.31 3.34 2.19
C TYR A 194 -3.46 3.00 3.67
N GLU A 195 -4.44 2.14 3.94
CA GLU A 195 -4.53 1.36 5.17
C GLU A 195 -4.39 -0.11 4.81
N VAL A 196 -3.36 -0.79 5.33
CA VAL A 196 -3.10 -2.19 5.00
C VAL A 196 -2.98 -3.01 6.27
N THR A 197 -3.87 -3.98 6.41
CA THR A 197 -3.76 -5.02 7.42
C THR A 197 -3.19 -6.27 6.76
N LEU A 198 -1.95 -6.64 7.13
CA LEU A 198 -1.33 -7.86 6.63
C LEU A 198 -1.11 -8.87 7.77
N THR A 199 -1.74 -10.02 7.66
CA THR A 199 -1.53 -11.15 8.56
C THR A 199 -0.61 -12.18 7.91
N LEU A 200 0.41 -12.63 8.67
CA LEU A 200 1.41 -13.60 8.22
C LEU A 200 1.90 -14.45 9.41
N PRO A 201 2.67 -15.54 9.20
CA PRO A 201 3.20 -16.34 10.29
C PRO A 201 4.06 -15.49 11.25
N GLU A 202 3.96 -15.73 12.56
CA GLU A 202 4.65 -14.96 13.60
C GLU A 202 6.18 -14.91 13.43
N SER A 203 6.75 -15.93 12.80
CA SER A 203 8.19 -16.03 12.52
C SER A 203 8.72 -14.97 11.55
N TYR A 204 7.84 -14.34 10.76
CA TYR A 204 8.24 -13.31 9.80
C TYR A 204 8.30 -11.92 10.43
N THR A 205 9.33 -11.18 10.07
CA THR A 205 9.45 -9.74 10.30
C THR A 205 9.13 -9.01 9.01
N LEU A 206 8.27 -7.98 9.06
CA LEU A 206 7.83 -7.19 7.91
C LEU A 206 8.50 -5.83 7.89
N ALA A 207 9.10 -5.49 6.74
CA ALA A 207 9.46 -4.13 6.35
C ALA A 207 8.36 -3.58 5.44
N TYR A 208 7.97 -2.31 5.62
CA TYR A 208 6.82 -1.73 4.91
C TYR A 208 6.98 -0.23 4.67
N THR A 209 6.26 0.29 3.69
CA THR A 209 6.11 1.72 3.43
C THR A 209 5.16 2.34 4.47
N GLY A 210 5.52 3.50 5.03
CA GLY A 210 4.66 4.23 5.98
C GLY A 210 4.94 3.87 7.43
N GLU A 211 3.92 4.01 8.27
CA GLU A 211 3.95 3.74 9.71
C GLU A 211 3.05 2.54 10.03
N GLY A 212 3.35 1.80 11.10
CA GLY A 212 2.50 0.67 11.44
C GLY A 212 2.76 0.07 12.80
N GLU A 213 1.81 -0.76 13.23
CA GLU A 213 1.83 -1.49 14.48
C GLU A 213 1.76 -2.99 14.22
N ARG A 214 2.46 -3.77 15.06
CA ARG A 214 2.48 -5.23 15.02
C ARG A 214 1.78 -5.81 16.23
N THR A 215 0.84 -6.71 16.01
CA THR A 215 0.22 -7.53 17.06
C THR A 215 0.48 -9.01 16.79
N VAL A 216 0.46 -9.84 17.83
CA VAL A 216 0.68 -11.30 17.71
C VAL A 216 -0.41 -12.04 18.45
N SER A 217 -1.02 -13.01 17.79
CA SER A 217 -1.99 -13.95 18.38
C SER A 217 -1.99 -15.26 17.60
N ASP A 218 -2.08 -16.37 18.32
CA ASP A 218 -2.26 -17.72 17.75
C ASP A 218 -1.20 -18.11 16.70
N GLY A 219 0.07 -17.70 16.91
CA GLY A 219 1.18 -17.99 16.02
C GLY A 219 1.18 -17.16 14.72
N LYS A 220 0.37 -16.12 14.67
CA LYS A 220 0.30 -15.14 13.57
C LYS A 220 0.69 -13.76 14.05
N ALA A 221 1.37 -13.02 13.19
CA ALA A 221 1.59 -11.59 13.34
C ALA A 221 0.67 -10.84 12.39
N THR A 222 -0.01 -9.83 12.89
CA THR A 222 -0.82 -8.89 12.11
C THR A 222 -0.18 -7.53 12.18
N TYR A 223 0.10 -6.95 11.03
CA TYR A 223 0.62 -5.60 10.86
C TYR A 223 -0.49 -4.70 10.35
N HIS A 224 -0.74 -3.61 11.07
CA HIS A 224 -1.62 -2.53 10.62
C HIS A 224 -0.72 -1.39 10.15
N VAL A 225 -0.73 -1.12 8.86
CA VAL A 225 0.17 -0.17 8.20
C VAL A 225 -0.64 0.95 7.59
N ARG A 226 -0.20 2.20 7.80
CA ARG A 226 -0.77 3.39 7.20
C ARG A 226 0.30 4.16 6.43
N ALA A 227 -0.02 4.58 5.22
CA ALA A 227 0.83 5.41 4.39
C ALA A 227 -0.02 6.45 3.67
N GLU A 228 0.27 7.73 3.86
CA GLU A 228 -0.48 8.83 3.29
C GLU A 228 0.29 9.45 2.12
N ASN A 229 -0.44 9.79 1.05
CA ASN A 229 0.10 10.48 -0.12
C ASN A 229 1.33 9.80 -0.72
N VAL A 230 1.26 8.48 -0.88
CA VAL A 230 2.33 7.66 -1.47
C VAL A 230 1.88 7.03 -2.79
N ARG A 231 2.84 6.76 -3.69
CA ARG A 231 2.52 6.16 -4.99
C ARG A 231 2.11 4.71 -4.89
N ASP A 232 2.70 3.97 -3.95
CA ASP A 232 2.37 2.57 -3.67
C ASP A 232 2.82 2.17 -2.26
N VAL A 233 2.39 0.99 -1.83
CA VAL A 233 2.85 0.36 -0.61
C VAL A 233 3.67 -0.88 -0.98
N ALA A 234 4.95 -0.83 -0.64
CA ALA A 234 5.85 -1.96 -0.76
C ALA A 234 6.02 -2.65 0.59
N MET A 235 5.94 -3.98 0.58
CA MET A 235 6.11 -4.81 1.75
C MET A 235 7.12 -5.92 1.47
N VAL A 236 8.04 -6.15 2.40
CA VAL A 236 9.01 -7.23 2.30
C VAL A 236 9.10 -7.95 3.64
N CYS A 237 8.91 -9.25 3.66
CA CYS A 237 9.00 -10.01 4.90
C CYS A 237 10.02 -11.14 4.83
N SER A 238 10.61 -11.46 5.99
CA SER A 238 11.58 -12.55 6.12
C SER A 238 11.63 -13.07 7.55
N GLU A 239 11.83 -14.36 7.69
CA GLU A 239 12.16 -14.99 8.98
C GLU A 239 13.60 -14.68 9.43
N LYS A 240 14.44 -14.17 8.52
CA LYS A 240 15.87 -13.95 8.72
C LYS A 240 16.24 -12.50 8.95
N PHE A 241 15.32 -11.55 8.89
CA PHE A 241 15.61 -10.14 9.07
C PHE A 241 16.16 -9.84 10.46
N LYS A 242 17.22 -9.07 10.46
CA LYS A 242 17.75 -8.32 11.59
C LYS A 242 17.48 -6.85 11.35
N THR A 243 17.36 -6.06 12.40
CA THR A 243 17.04 -4.63 12.30
C THR A 243 18.01 -3.78 13.13
N VAL A 244 18.31 -2.59 12.63
CA VAL A 244 18.90 -1.49 13.37
C VAL A 244 18.12 -0.22 13.05
N GLU A 245 18.03 0.71 14.01
CA GLU A 245 17.14 1.87 13.92
C GLU A 245 17.84 3.15 14.32
N THR A 246 17.45 4.27 13.72
CA THR A 246 17.87 5.62 14.08
C THR A 246 16.77 6.61 13.73
N GLN A 247 17.07 7.91 13.85
CA GLN A 247 16.20 8.99 13.39
C GLN A 247 17.01 9.99 12.56
N ALA A 248 16.40 10.53 11.51
CA ALA A 248 16.92 11.61 10.71
C ALA A 248 15.87 12.74 10.69
N ASP A 249 16.18 13.91 11.27
CA ASP A 249 15.31 15.08 11.37
C ASP A 249 13.90 14.78 11.95
N GLY A 250 13.86 13.84 12.92
CA GLY A 250 12.61 13.40 13.55
C GLY A 250 11.88 12.27 12.82
N VAL A 251 12.35 11.88 11.63
CA VAL A 251 11.81 10.76 10.86
C VAL A 251 12.48 9.46 11.31
N PRO A 252 11.73 8.42 11.74
CA PRO A 252 12.29 7.10 12.06
C PRO A 252 12.89 6.46 10.80
N VAL A 253 14.08 5.86 10.94
CA VAL A 253 14.76 5.11 9.89
C VAL A 253 15.12 3.74 10.43
N THR A 254 14.54 2.70 9.82
CA THR A 254 14.81 1.30 10.18
C THR A 254 15.49 0.60 9.01
N TYR A 255 16.65 0.01 9.26
CA TYR A 255 17.33 -0.83 8.29
C TYR A 255 17.10 -2.32 8.58
N TYR A 256 16.46 -2.99 7.63
CA TYR A 256 16.24 -4.44 7.66
C TYR A 256 17.33 -5.12 6.82
N TYR A 257 18.03 -6.08 7.38
CA TYR A 257 19.15 -6.75 6.70
C TYR A 257 19.20 -8.24 7.01
N LEU A 258 19.82 -8.99 6.12
CA LEU A 258 20.04 -10.43 6.27
C LEU A 258 21.46 -10.68 6.78
N ASP A 259 22.47 -10.17 6.06
CA ASP A 259 23.88 -10.26 6.41
C ASP A 259 24.58 -8.95 6.02
N ASP A 260 24.98 -8.20 7.02
CA ASP A 260 25.76 -6.97 6.91
C ASP A 260 26.75 -6.93 8.07
N SER A 261 28.03 -6.79 7.76
CA SER A 261 29.10 -6.71 8.76
C SER A 261 29.18 -5.37 9.50
N SER A 262 28.48 -4.36 9.01
CA SER A 262 28.50 -2.99 9.54
C SER A 262 27.13 -2.29 9.40
N PRO A 263 26.06 -2.87 9.93
CA PRO A 263 24.69 -2.38 9.70
C PRO A 263 24.48 -0.95 10.22
N GLU A 264 25.16 -0.56 11.31
CA GLU A 264 25.07 0.79 11.85
C GLU A 264 25.67 1.84 10.88
N ARG A 265 26.70 1.45 10.12
CA ARG A 265 27.29 2.33 9.10
C ARG A 265 26.35 2.49 7.91
N THR A 266 25.73 1.40 7.46
CA THR A 266 24.73 1.44 6.39
C THR A 266 23.54 2.30 6.80
N LEU A 267 23.05 2.12 8.03
CA LEU A 267 21.98 2.94 8.60
C LEU A 267 22.35 4.43 8.69
N ALA A 268 23.58 4.75 9.13
CA ALA A 268 24.05 6.14 9.21
C ALA A 268 24.05 6.81 7.82
N VAL A 269 24.52 6.12 6.77
CA VAL A 269 24.47 6.63 5.40
C VAL A 269 23.03 6.87 4.93
N ALA A 270 22.10 5.97 5.26
CA ALA A 270 20.69 6.15 4.91
C ALA A 270 20.10 7.39 5.60
N ALA A 271 20.36 7.57 6.89
CA ALA A 271 19.90 8.72 7.66
C ALA A 271 20.48 10.05 7.14
N GLU A 272 21.80 10.11 6.88
CA GLU A 272 22.45 11.28 6.31
C GLU A 272 21.91 11.61 4.91
N SER A 273 21.63 10.59 4.09
CA SER A 273 21.04 10.77 2.77
C SER A 273 19.62 11.34 2.86
N LEU A 274 18.80 10.85 3.78
CA LEU A 274 17.46 11.36 4.01
C LEU A 274 17.50 12.85 4.38
N SER A 275 18.31 13.25 5.37
CA SER A 275 18.48 14.65 5.77
C SER A 275 18.94 15.51 4.60
N TYR A 276 19.95 15.07 3.84
CA TYR A 276 20.47 15.81 2.70
C TYR A 276 19.43 16.03 1.60
N TYR A 277 18.66 14.99 1.26
CA TYR A 277 17.63 15.12 0.22
C TYR A 277 16.44 15.94 0.70
N SER A 278 16.03 15.81 1.96
CA SER A 278 15.00 16.66 2.55
C SER A 278 15.38 18.15 2.48
N GLU A 279 16.61 18.50 2.84
CA GLU A 279 17.09 19.90 2.72
C GLU A 279 17.19 20.39 1.26
N SER A 280 17.49 19.48 0.32
CA SER A 280 17.78 19.86 -1.07
C SER A 280 16.55 19.95 -1.95
N PHE A 281 15.47 19.27 -1.63
CA PHE A 281 14.28 19.09 -2.48
C PHE A 281 12.97 19.51 -1.82
N THR A 282 12.96 19.94 -0.56
CA THR A 282 11.81 20.64 0.04
C THR A 282 11.95 22.13 -0.24
N ASP A 283 10.94 22.69 -0.92
CA ASP A 283 10.76 24.14 -1.09
C ASP A 283 10.18 24.77 0.19
#